data_0412eeb1ff76faa2be9b443069f91464
#
_entry.id   0412eeb1ff76faa2be9b443069f91464
#
_cell.length_a   1.000
_cell.length_b   1.000
_cell.length_c   1.000
_cell.angle_alpha   90.00
_cell.angle_beta   90.00
_cell.angle_gamma   90.00
#
_symmetry.space_group_name_H-M   'P 1'
#
loop_
_entity.id
_entity.type
_entity.pdbx_description
1 polymer ?
#
loop_
_entity_poly.entity_id
_entity_poly.type
_entity_poly.pdbx_seq_one_letter_code
_entity_poly.pdbx_strand_id
1 'polypeptide(L)'
;MLTVSNITFINGGVKILNDISFTVSGEKKIIVGENGSGKTTLLNIITGKLSPDSGTISVKGRMAYVPQEIETLDISGISEIESAFSDIKKIERELERMEKTGRFGDEYNALLAKYEESGGYTYKQKIATWMDKIGLSAESAKRKMSEMSGGERTKCEIVKAMVSDPDILVMDEPTNHLDIETIELLEEILKKFSGDLLVVSHDRVFIDRIATHILYLSNGTLKEYPGDYEKFEKLRDAENEKLTKEREKLLKYVEKERAFIEKFRYGTRAAQAKSREKKLEKIEIPEVSEKKSIKVKLELENRGGEKVLEVKNLFKNYGKKEVLKGVNLLIMRNERVGIIGKNGSGKSTLLKIIAGAEKQDKGEVKIGPSVSVGYFPQDAFVMDLSGTIINEITDYGYTVSEARDILALFGFTGDDVFKTVGELSGGEKRKLLLAKVSLIKGNFLILDEPTNHLSIDLKEAVIDALRSYKGTILLVTHDRYVLKETVNKIYVMKEGKIQKPSALRKSENGKKEDKKKNKEANKIAARIAYLEKLLLKEKNAKKEKELKILRNKLKNLKK
;
A
#
# COMPACT_ATOMS: atom_id res chain seq x y z
N MET A 1 7.12 -12.83 20.33
CA MET A 1 8.03 -13.48 19.35
C MET A 1 7.23 -14.45 18.49
N LEU A 2 7.30 -14.30 17.19
CA LEU A 2 6.68 -15.18 16.20
C LEU A 2 7.78 -15.92 15.41
N THR A 3 7.72 -17.25 15.36
CA THR A 3 8.63 -18.07 14.57
C THR A 3 7.83 -18.94 13.61
N VAL A 4 8.15 -18.86 12.33
CA VAL A 4 7.60 -19.65 11.23
C VAL A 4 8.70 -20.54 10.69
N SER A 5 8.49 -21.86 10.62
CA SER A 5 9.52 -22.84 10.25
C SER A 5 9.01 -23.82 9.20
N ASN A 6 9.65 -23.80 8.02
CA ASN A 6 9.48 -24.75 6.90
C ASN A 6 8.01 -24.91 6.44
N ILE A 7 7.24 -23.81 6.43
CA ILE A 7 5.84 -23.81 6.02
C ILE A 7 5.73 -24.09 4.53
N THR A 8 5.01 -25.16 4.20
CA THR A 8 4.58 -25.48 2.84
C THR A 8 3.07 -25.56 2.80
N PHE A 9 2.47 -25.00 1.73
CA PHE A 9 1.02 -25.03 1.53
C PHE A 9 0.69 -25.24 0.05
N ILE A 10 -0.17 -26.24 -0.22
CA ILE A 10 -0.59 -26.65 -1.55
C ILE A 10 -2.11 -26.45 -1.67
N ASN A 11 -2.55 -25.78 -2.70
CA ASN A 11 -3.97 -25.59 -2.99
C ASN A 11 -4.28 -26.05 -4.41
N GLY A 12 -5.24 -26.98 -4.57
CA GLY A 12 -5.60 -27.52 -5.88
C GLY A 12 -4.45 -28.12 -6.67
N GLY A 13 -3.44 -28.72 -6.00
CA GLY A 13 -2.24 -29.27 -6.64
C GLY A 13 -1.15 -28.25 -6.97
N VAL A 14 -1.41 -26.96 -6.76
CA VAL A 14 -0.42 -25.88 -6.94
C VAL A 14 0.22 -25.55 -5.59
N LYS A 15 1.54 -25.54 -5.55
CA LYS A 15 2.31 -25.17 -4.36
C LYS A 15 2.35 -23.64 -4.24
N ILE A 16 1.53 -23.10 -3.30
CA ILE A 16 1.40 -21.67 -3.04
C ILE A 16 2.57 -21.16 -2.18
N LEU A 17 2.94 -21.92 -1.13
CA LEU A 17 4.06 -21.63 -0.25
C LEU A 17 5.00 -22.83 -0.23
N ASN A 18 6.30 -22.57 -0.30
CA ASN A 18 7.32 -23.60 -0.39
C ASN A 18 8.46 -23.31 0.57
N ASP A 19 8.50 -24.06 1.68
CA ASP A 19 9.58 -24.01 2.67
C ASP A 19 9.83 -22.61 3.25
N ILE A 20 8.76 -21.92 3.68
CA ILE A 20 8.83 -20.58 4.22
C ILE A 20 9.31 -20.62 5.67
N SER A 21 10.39 -19.90 5.97
CA SER A 21 10.94 -19.79 7.32
C SER A 21 11.37 -18.35 7.62
N PHE A 22 10.93 -17.80 8.75
CA PHE A 22 11.37 -16.51 9.28
C PHE A 22 10.98 -16.34 10.74
N THR A 23 11.58 -15.35 11.41
CA THR A 23 11.26 -15.00 12.80
C THR A 23 11.00 -13.50 12.91
N VAL A 24 10.03 -13.10 13.75
CA VAL A 24 9.80 -11.70 14.13
C VAL A 24 10.05 -11.58 15.63
N SER A 25 11.05 -10.75 16.02
CA SER A 25 11.44 -10.57 17.42
C SER A 25 11.98 -9.16 17.63
N GLY A 26 11.15 -8.26 18.17
CA GLY A 26 11.49 -6.84 18.34
C GLY A 26 11.58 -6.05 17.03
N GLU A 27 11.08 -6.58 15.94
CA GLU A 27 11.23 -6.04 14.60
C GLU A 27 9.87 -5.70 13.98
N LYS A 28 9.91 -4.81 12.97
CA LYS A 28 8.75 -4.44 12.16
C LYS A 28 8.98 -4.96 10.75
N LYS A 29 8.46 -6.17 10.47
CA LYS A 29 8.61 -6.84 9.19
C LYS A 29 7.41 -6.60 8.30
N ILE A 30 7.67 -6.22 7.06
CA ILE A 30 6.60 -6.01 6.06
C ILE A 30 6.76 -7.00 4.93
N ILE A 31 5.68 -7.75 4.66
CA ILE A 31 5.61 -8.71 3.56
C ILE A 31 5.19 -7.94 2.31
N VAL A 32 6.00 -8.06 1.26
CA VAL A 32 5.76 -7.51 -0.09
C VAL A 32 5.80 -8.64 -1.10
N GLY A 33 5.06 -8.51 -2.18
CA GLY A 33 5.05 -9.50 -3.27
C GLY A 33 3.90 -9.24 -4.24
N GLU A 34 3.88 -9.92 -5.36
CA GLU A 34 2.83 -9.81 -6.36
C GLU A 34 1.45 -10.24 -5.82
N ASN A 35 0.38 -9.78 -6.48
CA ASN A 35 -0.97 -10.26 -6.15
C ASN A 35 -1.05 -11.76 -6.50
N GLY A 36 -1.61 -12.55 -5.58
CA GLY A 36 -1.66 -14.02 -5.72
C GLY A 36 -0.39 -14.76 -5.30
N SER A 37 0.66 -14.08 -4.81
CA SER A 37 1.89 -14.75 -4.34
C SER A 37 1.74 -15.54 -3.02
N GLY A 38 0.55 -15.51 -2.39
CA GLY A 38 0.28 -16.24 -1.15
C GLY A 38 0.45 -15.43 0.14
N LYS A 39 0.52 -14.08 0.09
CA LYS A 39 0.68 -13.23 1.29
C LYS A 39 -0.45 -13.41 2.30
N THR A 40 -1.69 -13.25 1.88
CA THR A 40 -2.88 -13.47 2.74
C THR A 40 -2.98 -14.92 3.20
N THR A 41 -2.62 -15.88 2.34
CA THR A 41 -2.56 -17.30 2.71
C THR A 41 -1.56 -17.52 3.84
N LEU A 42 -0.36 -16.94 3.74
CA LEU A 42 0.66 -17.01 4.80
C LEU A 42 0.15 -16.39 6.11
N LEU A 43 -0.52 -15.23 6.06
CA LEU A 43 -1.10 -14.62 7.26
C LEU A 43 -2.23 -15.49 7.84
N ASN A 44 -3.08 -16.09 7.02
CA ASN A 44 -4.14 -17.00 7.48
C ASN A 44 -3.57 -18.25 8.15
N ILE A 45 -2.45 -18.77 7.68
CA ILE A 45 -1.73 -19.87 8.31
C ILE A 45 -1.13 -19.42 9.66
N ILE A 46 -0.48 -18.25 9.71
CA ILE A 46 0.10 -17.68 10.94
C ILE A 46 -0.97 -17.44 12.00
N THR A 47 -2.15 -16.98 11.60
CA THR A 47 -3.27 -16.71 12.51
C THR A 47 -4.12 -17.94 12.86
N GLY A 48 -3.77 -19.12 12.33
CA GLY A 48 -4.47 -20.38 12.60
C GLY A 48 -5.80 -20.54 11.88
N LYS A 49 -6.12 -19.66 10.91
CA LYS A 49 -7.32 -19.79 10.06
C LYS A 49 -7.18 -20.88 9.00
N LEU A 50 -5.94 -21.19 8.60
CA LEU A 50 -5.59 -22.28 7.69
C LEU A 50 -4.50 -23.14 8.31
N SER A 51 -4.56 -24.44 8.07
CA SER A 51 -3.50 -25.37 8.47
C SER A 51 -2.50 -25.55 7.33
N PRO A 52 -1.18 -25.48 7.56
CA PRO A 52 -0.19 -25.79 6.54
C PRO A 52 -0.12 -27.29 6.26
N ASP A 53 0.35 -27.69 5.06
CA ASP A 53 0.61 -29.09 4.73
C ASP A 53 1.86 -29.62 5.46
N SER A 54 2.85 -28.75 5.71
CA SER A 54 4.02 -29.07 6.53
C SER A 54 4.59 -27.81 7.18
N GLY A 55 5.43 -28.01 8.20
CA GLY A 55 6.05 -26.95 8.97
C GLY A 55 5.34 -26.63 10.28
N THR A 56 5.86 -25.68 11.03
CA THR A 56 5.35 -25.31 12.36
C THR A 56 5.37 -23.80 12.58
N ILE A 57 4.42 -23.34 13.41
CA ILE A 57 4.34 -21.95 13.85
C ILE A 57 4.40 -21.92 15.37
N SER A 58 5.27 -21.08 15.90
CA SER A 58 5.38 -20.84 17.34
C SER A 58 5.12 -19.37 17.64
N VAL A 59 4.14 -19.12 18.51
CA VAL A 59 3.73 -17.79 18.95
C VAL A 59 3.97 -17.67 20.45
N LYS A 60 4.80 -16.73 20.87
CA LYS A 60 5.01 -16.39 22.28
C LYS A 60 4.43 -15.03 22.58
N GLY A 61 3.35 -15.00 23.37
CA GLY A 61 2.60 -13.79 23.69
C GLY A 61 1.24 -13.73 23.00
N ARG A 62 0.50 -12.64 23.26
CA ARG A 62 -0.81 -12.38 22.66
C ARG A 62 -0.66 -11.85 21.25
N MET A 63 -1.31 -12.49 20.29
CA MET A 63 -1.35 -12.07 18.90
C MET A 63 -2.71 -11.46 18.57
N ALA A 64 -2.72 -10.29 17.93
CA ALA A 64 -3.90 -9.69 17.33
C ALA A 64 -3.75 -9.63 15.81
N TYR A 65 -4.87 -9.77 15.10
CA TYR A 65 -4.92 -9.77 13.64
C TYR A 65 -5.94 -8.79 13.11
N VAL A 66 -5.53 -7.98 12.15
CA VAL A 66 -6.41 -7.10 11.36
C VAL A 66 -6.48 -7.66 9.94
N PRO A 67 -7.63 -8.21 9.52
CA PRO A 67 -7.79 -8.81 8.20
C PRO A 67 -7.97 -7.75 7.10
N GLN A 68 -7.67 -8.13 5.86
CA GLN A 68 -7.90 -7.30 4.68
C GLN A 68 -9.39 -7.13 4.41
N GLU A 69 -10.13 -8.24 4.38
CA GLU A 69 -11.59 -8.26 4.23
C GLU A 69 -12.24 -8.41 5.60
N ILE A 70 -13.11 -7.46 5.92
CA ILE A 70 -13.83 -7.41 7.19
C ILE A 70 -15.25 -7.88 6.92
N GLU A 71 -15.63 -8.95 7.61
CA GLU A 71 -16.99 -9.49 7.52
C GLU A 71 -18.03 -8.43 7.88
N THR A 72 -19.05 -8.33 7.04
CA THR A 72 -20.17 -7.40 7.26
C THR A 72 -21.19 -8.03 8.20
N LEU A 73 -20.86 -8.04 9.49
CA LEU A 73 -21.73 -8.55 10.53
C LEU A 73 -22.88 -7.56 10.81
N ASP A 74 -24.05 -8.09 11.18
CA ASP A 74 -25.23 -7.27 11.57
C ASP A 74 -25.17 -6.83 13.03
N ILE A 75 -23.97 -6.46 13.50
CA ILE A 75 -23.69 -5.93 14.85
C ILE A 75 -23.11 -4.53 14.74
N SER A 76 -23.19 -3.76 15.83
CA SER A 76 -22.59 -2.43 15.87
C SER A 76 -21.07 -2.49 15.93
N GLY A 77 -20.39 -1.48 15.37
CA GLY A 77 -18.93 -1.38 15.43
C GLY A 77 -18.39 -1.38 16.86
N ILE A 78 -19.12 -0.76 17.81
CA ILE A 78 -18.74 -0.79 19.23
C ILE A 78 -18.82 -2.22 19.79
N SER A 79 -19.85 -3.01 19.41
CA SER A 79 -19.99 -4.40 19.85
C SER A 79 -18.87 -5.27 19.28
N GLU A 80 -18.43 -4.99 18.05
CA GLU A 80 -17.28 -5.66 17.44
C GLU A 80 -15.98 -5.35 18.20
N ILE A 81 -15.73 -4.09 18.55
CA ILE A 81 -14.58 -3.70 19.38
C ILE A 81 -14.63 -4.35 20.75
N GLU A 82 -15.80 -4.36 21.40
CA GLU A 82 -16.01 -4.97 22.71
C GLU A 82 -15.85 -6.50 22.70
N SER A 83 -15.90 -7.15 21.52
CA SER A 83 -15.64 -8.58 21.41
C SER A 83 -14.23 -8.98 21.86
N ALA A 84 -13.27 -8.05 21.81
CA ALA A 84 -11.92 -8.22 22.37
C ALA A 84 -11.92 -8.46 23.89
N PHE A 85 -13.01 -8.08 24.58
CA PHE A 85 -13.20 -8.22 26.02
C PHE A 85 -14.31 -9.24 26.36
N SER A 86 -14.46 -10.28 25.54
CA SER A 86 -15.52 -11.29 25.68
C SER A 86 -15.56 -11.91 27.07
N ASP A 87 -14.42 -12.14 27.72
CA ASP A 87 -14.35 -12.74 29.05
C ASP A 87 -14.76 -11.75 30.14
N ILE A 88 -14.39 -10.49 30.03
CA ILE A 88 -14.87 -9.42 30.93
C ILE A 88 -16.37 -9.26 30.78
N LYS A 89 -16.91 -9.31 29.57
CA LYS A 89 -18.36 -9.23 29.32
C LYS A 89 -19.15 -10.44 29.89
N LYS A 90 -18.52 -11.63 29.90
CA LYS A 90 -19.13 -12.80 30.56
C LYS A 90 -19.24 -12.56 32.07
N ILE A 91 -18.16 -12.06 32.70
CA ILE A 91 -18.14 -11.72 34.12
C ILE A 91 -19.18 -10.61 34.44
N GLU A 92 -19.19 -9.53 33.62
CA GLU A 92 -20.14 -8.42 33.75
C GLU A 92 -21.60 -8.91 33.73
N ARG A 93 -21.96 -9.79 32.79
CA ARG A 93 -23.31 -10.40 32.71
C ARG A 93 -23.64 -11.27 33.92
N GLU A 94 -22.70 -12.03 34.45
CA GLU A 94 -22.92 -12.88 35.60
C GLU A 94 -23.05 -12.05 36.87
N LEU A 95 -22.26 -11.00 37.05
CA LEU A 95 -22.45 -10.03 38.14
C LEU A 95 -23.81 -9.36 38.08
N GLU A 96 -24.25 -8.86 36.91
CA GLU A 96 -25.58 -8.28 36.72
C GLU A 96 -26.72 -9.28 37.06
N ARG A 97 -26.53 -10.56 36.72
CA ARG A 97 -27.49 -11.62 37.01
C ARG A 97 -27.58 -11.89 38.52
N MET A 98 -26.41 -11.94 39.20
CA MET A 98 -26.36 -12.14 40.64
C MET A 98 -26.97 -10.94 41.40
N GLU A 99 -26.72 -9.72 40.94
CA GLU A 99 -27.35 -8.49 41.48
C GLU A 99 -28.86 -8.51 41.34
N LYS A 100 -29.39 -8.86 40.15
CA LYS A 100 -30.84 -8.98 39.92
C LYS A 100 -31.52 -10.07 40.76
N THR A 101 -30.77 -11.11 41.13
CA THR A 101 -31.29 -12.22 41.94
C THR A 101 -30.99 -12.07 43.43
N GLY A 102 -30.35 -10.97 43.86
CA GLY A 102 -30.01 -10.71 45.27
C GLY A 102 -28.99 -11.69 45.86
N ARG A 103 -28.16 -12.33 45.01
CA ARG A 103 -27.15 -13.30 45.44
C ARG A 103 -25.82 -12.58 45.70
N PHE A 104 -25.69 -12.06 46.91
CA PHE A 104 -24.46 -11.42 47.37
C PHE A 104 -23.76 -12.35 48.36
N GLY A 105 -22.61 -12.88 48.03
CA GLY A 105 -21.82 -13.80 48.83
C GLY A 105 -20.40 -13.95 48.34
N ASP A 106 -19.69 -14.96 48.80
CA ASP A 106 -18.26 -15.19 48.43
C ASP A 106 -18.06 -15.35 46.94
N GLU A 107 -19.03 -15.98 46.25
CA GLU A 107 -18.97 -16.14 44.79
C GLU A 107 -19.08 -14.79 44.04
N TYR A 108 -19.96 -13.89 44.50
CA TYR A 108 -20.09 -12.54 43.96
C TYR A 108 -18.82 -11.74 44.18
N ASN A 109 -18.23 -11.80 45.38
CA ASN A 109 -17.01 -11.10 45.72
C ASN A 109 -15.82 -11.62 44.92
N ALA A 110 -15.73 -12.94 44.70
CA ALA A 110 -14.68 -13.55 43.85
C ALA A 110 -14.80 -13.11 42.38
N LEU A 111 -16.05 -13.07 41.83
CA LEU A 111 -16.30 -12.57 40.48
C LEU A 111 -16.00 -11.07 40.36
N LEU A 112 -16.33 -10.26 41.37
CA LEU A 112 -16.02 -8.83 41.38
C LEU A 112 -14.52 -8.57 41.41
N ALA A 113 -13.78 -9.31 42.23
CA ALA A 113 -12.31 -9.24 42.25
C ALA A 113 -11.71 -9.61 40.88
N LYS A 114 -12.23 -10.68 40.26
CA LYS A 114 -11.80 -11.08 38.89
C LYS A 114 -12.15 -10.04 37.84
N TYR A 115 -13.31 -9.38 37.95
CA TYR A 115 -13.70 -8.27 37.06
C TYR A 115 -12.72 -7.10 37.17
N GLU A 116 -12.37 -6.71 38.42
CA GLU A 116 -11.41 -5.64 38.68
C GLU A 116 -10.01 -5.99 38.19
N GLU A 117 -9.50 -7.18 38.51
CA GLU A 117 -8.18 -7.67 38.08
C GLU A 117 -8.08 -7.73 36.52
N SER A 118 -9.16 -8.11 35.85
CA SER A 118 -9.23 -8.16 34.39
C SER A 118 -9.39 -6.78 33.75
N GLY A 119 -9.49 -5.69 34.51
CA GLY A 119 -9.65 -4.33 34.01
C GLY A 119 -11.10 -3.98 33.61
N GLY A 120 -12.08 -4.64 34.22
CA GLY A 120 -13.51 -4.45 33.91
C GLY A 120 -14.02 -3.01 34.07
N TYR A 121 -13.45 -2.23 34.99
CA TYR A 121 -13.80 -0.82 35.16
C TYR A 121 -13.14 0.11 34.14
N THR A 122 -12.08 -0.32 33.46
CA THR A 122 -11.26 0.55 32.61
C THR A 122 -11.37 0.25 31.10
N TYR A 123 -11.89 -0.93 30.71
CA TYR A 123 -11.91 -1.32 29.30
C TYR A 123 -12.70 -0.36 28.40
N LYS A 124 -13.83 0.18 28.89
CA LYS A 124 -14.63 1.16 28.12
C LYS A 124 -13.86 2.45 27.87
N GLN A 125 -13.10 2.92 28.85
CA GLN A 125 -12.23 4.10 28.70
C GLN A 125 -11.07 3.81 27.73
N LYS A 126 -10.51 2.60 27.79
CA LYS A 126 -9.46 2.16 26.86
C LYS A 126 -9.96 2.14 25.42
N ILE A 127 -11.17 1.60 25.19
CA ILE A 127 -11.83 1.65 23.87
C ILE A 127 -11.98 3.09 23.40
N ALA A 128 -12.56 3.98 24.22
CA ALA A 128 -12.73 5.38 23.84
C ALA A 128 -11.41 6.07 23.49
N THR A 129 -10.35 5.80 24.24
CA THR A 129 -9.01 6.34 23.97
C THR A 129 -8.45 5.87 22.63
N TRP A 130 -8.61 4.60 22.28
CA TRP A 130 -8.13 4.07 21.01
C TRP A 130 -8.97 4.54 19.82
N MET A 131 -10.30 4.68 20.01
CA MET A 131 -11.18 5.27 19.00
C MET A 131 -10.75 6.70 18.66
N ASP A 132 -10.45 7.51 19.68
CA ASP A 132 -9.96 8.89 19.49
C ASP A 132 -8.62 8.91 18.74
N LYS A 133 -7.66 8.07 19.16
CA LYS A 133 -6.32 7.96 18.51
C LYS A 133 -6.38 7.65 17.02
N ILE A 134 -7.34 6.82 16.56
CA ILE A 134 -7.47 6.45 15.14
C ILE A 134 -8.50 7.31 14.41
N GLY A 135 -9.16 8.26 15.10
CA GLY A 135 -10.19 9.12 14.54
C GLY A 135 -11.48 8.38 14.18
N LEU A 136 -11.94 7.44 15.02
CA LEU A 136 -13.24 6.77 14.92
C LEU A 136 -14.22 7.45 15.85
N SER A 137 -15.27 8.08 15.30
CA SER A 137 -16.28 8.76 16.13
C SER A 137 -17.18 7.77 16.85
N ALA A 138 -17.65 8.15 18.05
CA ALA A 138 -18.60 7.34 18.80
C ALA A 138 -19.93 7.13 18.04
N GLU A 139 -20.34 8.10 17.22
CA GLU A 139 -21.53 8.00 16.38
C GLU A 139 -21.34 6.94 15.28
N SER A 140 -20.18 6.96 14.59
CA SER A 140 -19.85 5.92 13.62
C SER A 140 -19.81 4.54 14.26
N ALA A 141 -19.17 4.38 15.42
CA ALA A 141 -19.04 3.09 16.10
C ALA A 141 -20.39 2.50 16.57
N LYS A 142 -21.43 3.31 16.78
CA LYS A 142 -22.77 2.84 17.12
C LYS A 142 -23.54 2.28 15.92
N ARG A 143 -23.16 2.59 14.67
CA ARG A 143 -23.79 2.05 13.47
C ARG A 143 -23.46 0.57 13.30
N LYS A 144 -24.30 -0.15 12.56
CA LYS A 144 -24.02 -1.54 12.18
C LYS A 144 -22.80 -1.59 11.24
N MET A 145 -22.00 -2.63 11.38
CA MET A 145 -20.83 -2.84 10.51
C MET A 145 -21.23 -2.89 9.02
N SER A 146 -22.42 -3.40 8.70
CA SER A 146 -22.98 -3.42 7.34
C SER A 146 -23.27 -2.03 6.77
N GLU A 147 -23.53 -1.03 7.62
CA GLU A 147 -23.82 0.35 7.22
C GLU A 147 -22.57 1.25 7.20
N MET A 148 -21.44 0.75 7.69
CA MET A 148 -20.18 1.48 7.77
C MET A 148 -19.43 1.43 6.43
N SER A 149 -18.68 2.50 6.15
CA SER A 149 -17.72 2.49 5.05
C SER A 149 -16.58 1.51 5.33
N GLY A 150 -15.90 1.04 4.28
CA GLY A 150 -14.72 0.16 4.42
C GLY A 150 -13.68 0.73 5.39
N GLY A 151 -13.38 2.02 5.29
CA GLY A 151 -12.43 2.69 6.19
C GLY A 151 -12.89 2.75 7.65
N GLU A 152 -14.19 2.93 7.93
CA GLU A 152 -14.71 2.89 9.29
C GLU A 152 -14.63 1.48 9.87
N ARG A 153 -14.92 0.45 9.08
CA ARG A 153 -14.76 -0.95 9.48
C ARG A 153 -13.29 -1.28 9.81
N THR A 154 -12.36 -0.85 8.95
CA THR A 154 -10.91 -1.03 9.20
C THR A 154 -10.48 -0.33 10.50
N LYS A 155 -11.00 0.87 10.79
CA LYS A 155 -10.74 1.55 12.07
C LYS A 155 -11.26 0.75 13.26
N CYS A 156 -12.46 0.14 13.18
CA CYS A 156 -12.99 -0.73 14.24
C CYS A 156 -12.08 -1.92 14.51
N GLU A 157 -11.62 -2.62 13.47
CA GLU A 157 -10.70 -3.76 13.60
C GLU A 157 -9.33 -3.35 14.18
N ILE A 158 -8.80 -2.20 13.77
CA ILE A 158 -7.56 -1.66 14.35
C ILE A 158 -7.76 -1.36 15.85
N VAL A 159 -8.86 -0.71 16.24
CA VAL A 159 -9.15 -0.45 17.65
C VAL A 159 -9.29 -1.76 18.42
N LYS A 160 -10.05 -2.74 17.89
CA LYS A 160 -10.22 -4.08 18.48
C LYS A 160 -8.88 -4.78 18.71
N ALA A 161 -8.00 -4.74 17.72
CA ALA A 161 -6.65 -5.32 17.82
C ALA A 161 -5.82 -4.60 18.90
N MET A 162 -5.84 -3.27 18.94
CA MET A 162 -4.99 -2.48 19.85
C MET A 162 -5.47 -2.49 21.31
N VAL A 163 -6.78 -2.61 21.56
CA VAL A 163 -7.31 -2.69 22.95
C VAL A 163 -6.98 -4.03 23.62
N SER A 164 -6.63 -5.06 22.87
CA SER A 164 -6.21 -6.35 23.42
C SER A 164 -4.78 -6.35 23.99
N ASP A 165 -4.03 -5.23 23.90
CA ASP A 165 -2.61 -5.11 24.23
C ASP A 165 -1.78 -6.26 23.64
N PRO A 166 -1.68 -6.36 22.32
CA PRO A 166 -1.00 -7.48 21.68
C PRO A 166 0.52 -7.35 21.85
N ASP A 167 1.18 -8.48 22.09
CA ASP A 167 2.64 -8.60 21.98
C ASP A 167 3.07 -8.72 20.52
N ILE A 168 2.17 -9.26 19.66
CA ILE A 168 2.38 -9.45 18.23
C ILE A 168 1.16 -8.91 17.49
N LEU A 169 1.39 -7.97 16.58
CA LEU A 169 0.35 -7.39 15.73
C LEU A 169 0.57 -7.82 14.28
N VAL A 170 -0.42 -8.51 13.73
CA VAL A 170 -0.45 -8.97 12.33
C VAL A 170 -1.51 -8.16 11.59
N MET A 171 -1.19 -7.59 10.44
CA MET A 171 -2.13 -6.77 9.65
C MET A 171 -2.04 -7.13 8.16
N ASP A 172 -3.19 -7.27 7.51
CA ASP A 172 -3.27 -7.50 6.06
C ASP A 172 -3.85 -6.27 5.37
N GLU A 173 -3.01 -5.57 4.60
CA GLU A 173 -3.34 -4.35 3.84
C GLU A 173 -4.11 -3.29 4.65
N PRO A 174 -3.62 -2.88 5.85
CA PRO A 174 -4.36 -2.00 6.75
C PRO A 174 -4.55 -0.57 6.22
N THR A 175 -3.84 -0.19 5.16
CA THR A 175 -3.95 1.12 4.52
C THR A 175 -5.07 1.20 3.50
N ASN A 176 -5.62 0.04 3.06
CA ASN A 176 -6.72 0.00 2.11
C ASN A 176 -7.98 0.67 2.70
N HIS A 177 -8.68 1.43 1.89
CA HIS A 177 -9.88 2.16 2.25
C HIS A 177 -9.71 3.25 3.33
N LEU A 178 -8.48 3.49 3.84
CA LEU A 178 -8.20 4.59 4.77
C LEU A 178 -7.86 5.88 4.01
N ASP A 179 -8.30 7.01 4.53
CA ASP A 179 -7.85 8.31 4.04
C ASP A 179 -6.44 8.65 4.57
N ILE A 180 -5.79 9.61 3.92
CA ILE A 180 -4.39 9.98 4.21
C ILE A 180 -4.20 10.38 5.68
N GLU A 181 -5.16 11.10 6.28
CA GLU A 181 -5.09 11.51 7.69
C GLU A 181 -5.08 10.29 8.61
N THR A 182 -5.94 9.30 8.35
CA THR A 182 -5.99 8.06 9.12
C THR A 182 -4.74 7.20 8.93
N ILE A 183 -4.20 7.13 7.71
CA ILE A 183 -2.94 6.41 7.45
C ILE A 183 -1.81 7.03 8.26
N GLU A 184 -1.71 8.37 8.33
CA GLU A 184 -0.70 9.06 9.12
C GLU A 184 -0.85 8.79 10.63
N LEU A 185 -2.08 8.75 11.15
CA LEU A 185 -2.34 8.34 12.55
C LEU A 185 -1.91 6.90 12.80
N LEU A 186 -2.25 5.97 11.91
CA LEU A 186 -1.84 4.57 12.01
C LEU A 186 -0.31 4.44 12.01
N GLU A 187 0.39 5.15 11.13
CA GLU A 187 1.85 5.18 11.10
C GLU A 187 2.45 5.65 12.44
N GLU A 188 1.89 6.69 13.05
CA GLU A 188 2.35 7.18 14.35
C GLU A 188 2.11 6.17 15.47
N ILE A 189 0.98 5.47 15.45
CA ILE A 189 0.66 4.39 16.38
C ILE A 189 1.67 3.25 16.22
N LEU A 190 1.86 2.76 14.99
CA LEU A 190 2.74 1.63 14.71
C LEU A 190 4.22 1.95 14.93
N LYS A 191 4.65 3.20 14.74
CA LYS A 191 6.02 3.63 15.11
C LYS A 191 6.29 3.50 16.61
N LYS A 192 5.30 3.81 17.44
CA LYS A 192 5.39 3.76 18.90
C LYS A 192 5.11 2.36 19.45
N PHE A 193 4.59 1.46 18.63
CA PHE A 193 4.30 0.09 19.04
C PHE A 193 5.61 -0.65 19.35
N SER A 194 5.71 -1.19 20.56
CA SER A 194 6.91 -1.86 21.09
C SER A 194 6.93 -3.37 20.85
N GLY A 195 5.77 -3.96 20.46
CA GLY A 195 5.66 -5.38 20.14
C GLY A 195 6.18 -5.74 18.76
N ASP A 196 6.10 -7.01 18.45
CA ASP A 196 6.42 -7.57 17.13
C ASP A 196 5.36 -7.16 16.11
N LEU A 197 5.77 -6.67 14.95
CA LEU A 197 4.87 -6.23 13.90
C LEU A 197 5.12 -7.00 12.60
N LEU A 198 4.06 -7.62 12.06
CA LEU A 198 4.05 -8.26 10.76
C LEU A 198 2.92 -7.67 9.91
N VAL A 199 3.24 -6.99 8.83
CA VAL A 199 2.24 -6.33 7.98
C VAL A 199 2.41 -6.75 6.52
N VAL A 200 1.32 -7.01 5.84
CA VAL A 200 1.26 -7.01 4.37
C VAL A 200 0.84 -5.62 3.92
N SER A 201 1.57 -4.99 3.04
CA SER A 201 1.17 -3.70 2.46
C SER A 201 1.74 -3.45 1.07
N HIS A 202 0.96 -2.73 0.26
CA HIS A 202 1.34 -2.18 -1.04
C HIS A 202 1.49 -0.66 -1.05
N ASP A 203 1.40 0.01 0.11
CA ASP A 203 1.68 1.45 0.25
C ASP A 203 3.17 1.67 0.51
N ARG A 204 3.89 2.10 -0.54
CA ARG A 204 5.33 2.36 -0.49
C ARG A 204 5.73 3.35 0.60
N VAL A 205 4.97 4.43 0.78
CA VAL A 205 5.28 5.47 1.79
C VAL A 205 5.07 4.93 3.20
N PHE A 206 4.03 4.12 3.41
CA PHE A 206 3.80 3.42 4.66
C PHE A 206 4.93 2.45 4.99
N ILE A 207 5.35 1.64 3.99
CA ILE A 207 6.47 0.69 4.14
C ILE A 207 7.75 1.43 4.53
N ASP A 208 8.13 2.50 3.82
CA ASP A 208 9.33 3.31 4.10
C ASP A 208 9.33 3.93 5.50
N ARG A 209 8.15 4.21 6.05
CA ARG A 209 8.02 4.82 7.37
C ARG A 209 8.06 3.84 8.54
N ILE A 210 7.67 2.58 8.30
CA ILE A 210 7.46 1.58 9.36
C ILE A 210 8.47 0.44 9.31
N ALA A 211 8.86 -0.04 8.12
CA ALA A 211 9.67 -1.24 7.97
C ALA A 211 11.07 -1.11 8.59
N THR A 212 11.46 -2.14 9.33
CA THR A 212 12.87 -2.42 9.66
C THR A 212 13.44 -3.49 8.74
N HIS A 213 12.59 -4.41 8.27
CA HIS A 213 12.91 -5.48 7.33
C HIS A 213 11.75 -5.69 6.37
N ILE A 214 12.08 -6.10 5.15
CA ILE A 214 11.11 -6.48 4.13
C ILE A 214 11.25 -7.98 3.85
N LEU A 215 10.11 -8.66 3.89
CA LEU A 215 9.95 -10.06 3.51
C LEU A 215 9.35 -10.09 2.10
N TYR A 216 10.16 -10.39 1.10
CA TYR A 216 9.72 -10.48 -0.29
C TYR A 216 9.26 -11.89 -0.62
N LEU A 217 7.96 -12.06 -0.85
CA LEU A 217 7.32 -13.31 -1.23
C LEU A 217 7.12 -13.37 -2.74
N SER A 218 7.79 -14.31 -3.39
CA SER A 218 7.71 -14.52 -4.84
C SER A 218 7.85 -16.00 -5.17
N ASN A 219 7.03 -16.48 -6.10
CA ASN A 219 7.03 -17.88 -6.56
C ASN A 219 7.04 -18.90 -5.40
N GLY A 220 6.23 -18.61 -4.36
CA GLY A 220 6.12 -19.49 -3.18
C GLY A 220 7.35 -19.49 -2.27
N THR A 221 8.38 -18.69 -2.53
CA THR A 221 9.59 -18.56 -1.69
C THR A 221 9.65 -17.18 -1.04
N LEU A 222 10.27 -17.11 0.14
CA LEU A 222 10.39 -15.89 0.91
C LEU A 222 11.86 -15.48 1.06
N LYS A 223 12.16 -14.22 0.79
CA LYS A 223 13.49 -13.66 1.00
C LYS A 223 13.43 -12.43 1.87
N GLU A 224 14.31 -12.33 2.85
CA GLU A 224 14.38 -11.22 3.78
C GLU A 224 15.43 -10.20 3.37
N TYR A 225 15.06 -8.91 3.41
CA TYR A 225 15.93 -7.78 3.12
C TYR A 225 15.90 -6.78 4.29
N PRO A 226 17.06 -6.35 4.79
CA PRO A 226 17.12 -5.35 5.86
C PRO A 226 16.88 -3.93 5.33
N GLY A 227 16.08 -3.14 6.06
CA GLY A 227 15.84 -1.73 5.78
C GLY A 227 14.44 -1.43 5.28
N ASP A 228 14.29 -0.22 4.73
CA ASP A 228 13.08 0.31 4.13
C ASP A 228 12.88 -0.17 2.67
N TYR A 229 11.80 0.29 2.04
CA TYR A 229 11.46 -0.10 0.66
C TYR A 229 12.51 0.40 -0.34
N GLU A 230 13.04 1.60 -0.17
CA GLU A 230 14.06 2.16 -1.08
C GLU A 230 15.35 1.31 -1.07
N LYS A 231 15.77 0.84 0.11
CA LYS A 231 16.94 -0.03 0.25
C LYS A 231 16.68 -1.43 -0.32
N PHE A 232 15.50 -1.99 -0.05
CA PHE A 232 15.05 -3.26 -0.64
C PHE A 232 15.11 -3.22 -2.17
N GLU A 233 14.54 -2.17 -2.77
CA GLU A 233 14.51 -2.01 -4.23
C GLU A 233 15.91 -2.01 -4.83
N LYS A 234 16.85 -1.25 -4.22
CA LYS A 234 18.25 -1.22 -4.65
C LYS A 234 18.95 -2.58 -4.56
N LEU A 235 18.69 -3.31 -3.46
CA LEU A 235 19.28 -4.65 -3.26
C LEU A 235 18.72 -5.66 -4.26
N ARG A 236 17.39 -5.66 -4.46
CA ARG A 236 16.71 -6.53 -5.43
C ARG A 236 17.17 -6.25 -6.87
N ASP A 237 17.28 -4.98 -7.25
CA ASP A 237 17.74 -4.60 -8.60
C ASP A 237 19.19 -5.02 -8.84
N ALA A 238 20.08 -4.86 -7.86
CA ALA A 238 21.46 -5.33 -7.95
C ALA A 238 21.57 -6.87 -8.05
N GLU A 239 20.72 -7.61 -7.34
CA GLU A 239 20.64 -9.07 -7.46
C GLU A 239 20.12 -9.52 -8.81
N ASN A 240 19.01 -8.90 -9.27
CA ASN A 240 18.45 -9.19 -10.60
C ASN A 240 19.46 -8.90 -11.72
N GLU A 241 20.25 -7.84 -11.61
CA GLU A 241 21.31 -7.55 -12.57
C GLU A 241 22.40 -8.64 -12.60
N LYS A 242 22.78 -9.16 -11.43
CA LYS A 242 23.74 -10.27 -11.33
C LYS A 242 23.18 -11.54 -11.96
N LEU A 243 21.93 -11.91 -11.59
CA LEU A 243 21.24 -13.08 -12.14
C LEU A 243 21.06 -12.98 -13.67
N THR A 244 20.74 -11.80 -14.18
CA THR A 244 20.63 -11.56 -15.63
C THR A 244 21.94 -11.82 -16.34
N LYS A 245 23.05 -11.29 -15.83
CA LYS A 245 24.40 -11.51 -16.38
C LYS A 245 24.82 -12.99 -16.31
N GLU A 246 24.45 -13.66 -15.24
CA GLU A 246 24.71 -15.10 -15.06
C GLU A 246 23.89 -15.93 -16.05
N ARG A 247 22.60 -15.65 -16.19
CA ARG A 247 21.71 -16.27 -17.18
C ARG A 247 22.21 -16.10 -18.61
N GLU A 248 22.63 -14.88 -18.98
CA GLU A 248 23.20 -14.63 -20.32
C GLU A 248 24.46 -15.46 -20.60
N LYS A 249 25.34 -15.62 -19.60
CA LYS A 249 26.53 -16.45 -19.72
C LYS A 249 26.16 -17.93 -19.88
N LEU A 250 25.20 -18.41 -19.08
CA LEU A 250 24.72 -19.79 -19.14
C LEU A 250 24.03 -20.09 -20.48
N LEU A 251 23.18 -19.17 -20.98
CA LEU A 251 22.53 -19.31 -22.28
C LEU A 251 23.55 -19.42 -23.42
N LYS A 252 24.57 -18.55 -23.45
CA LYS A 252 25.65 -18.62 -24.42
C LYS A 252 26.44 -19.92 -24.32
N TYR A 253 26.67 -20.43 -23.11
CA TYR A 253 27.32 -21.72 -22.89
C TYR A 253 26.44 -22.88 -23.40
N VAL A 254 25.14 -22.90 -23.07
CA VAL A 254 24.18 -23.91 -23.55
C VAL A 254 24.10 -23.92 -25.07
N GLU A 255 24.03 -22.76 -25.70
CA GLU A 255 24.00 -22.62 -27.18
C GLU A 255 25.25 -23.20 -27.83
N LYS A 256 26.42 -22.87 -27.27
CA LYS A 256 27.70 -23.41 -27.75
C LYS A 256 27.82 -24.93 -27.60
N GLU A 257 27.34 -25.47 -26.46
CA GLU A 257 27.36 -26.91 -26.21
C GLU A 257 26.35 -27.64 -27.11
N ARG A 258 25.15 -27.07 -27.33
CA ARG A 258 24.16 -27.60 -28.28
C ARG A 258 24.71 -27.67 -29.69
N ALA A 259 25.33 -26.60 -30.16
CA ALA A 259 25.96 -26.57 -31.49
C ALA A 259 27.09 -27.63 -31.64
N PHE A 260 27.87 -27.88 -30.56
CA PHE A 260 28.87 -28.95 -30.53
C PHE A 260 28.20 -30.35 -30.58
N ILE A 261 27.16 -30.57 -29.78
CA ILE A 261 26.43 -31.87 -29.74
C ILE A 261 25.82 -32.16 -31.11
N GLU A 262 25.19 -31.19 -31.74
CA GLU A 262 24.55 -31.34 -33.04
C GLU A 262 25.59 -31.66 -34.13
N LYS A 263 26.74 -30.96 -34.13
CA LYS A 263 27.83 -31.21 -35.09
C LYS A 263 28.49 -32.59 -34.96
N PHE A 264 28.56 -33.14 -33.74
CA PHE A 264 29.29 -34.38 -33.46
C PHE A 264 28.39 -35.52 -32.94
N ARG A 265 27.08 -35.42 -33.20
CA ARG A 265 26.10 -36.43 -32.79
C ARG A 265 26.38 -37.80 -33.36
N TYR A 266 26.98 -37.86 -34.54
CA TYR A 266 27.38 -39.07 -35.25
C TYR A 266 28.88 -39.06 -35.54
N GLY A 267 29.57 -40.20 -35.43
CA GLY A 267 30.98 -40.31 -35.76
C GLY A 267 31.88 -40.54 -34.54
N THR A 268 33.18 -40.29 -34.75
CA THR A 268 34.24 -40.62 -33.76
C THR A 268 34.15 -39.86 -32.44
N ARG A 269 33.40 -38.74 -32.38
CA ARG A 269 33.21 -37.95 -31.17
C ARG A 269 31.80 -38.09 -30.54
N ALA A 270 31.00 -39.07 -30.97
CA ALA A 270 29.65 -39.27 -30.48
C ALA A 270 29.60 -39.51 -28.95
N ALA A 271 30.59 -40.24 -28.38
CA ALA A 271 30.69 -40.44 -26.94
C ALA A 271 30.89 -39.12 -26.16
N GLN A 272 31.69 -38.17 -26.73
CA GLN A 272 31.87 -36.87 -26.11
C GLN A 272 30.61 -36.00 -26.23
N ALA A 273 29.90 -36.05 -27.36
CA ALA A 273 28.61 -35.35 -27.54
C ALA A 273 27.60 -35.85 -26.53
N LYS A 274 27.44 -37.17 -26.32
CA LYS A 274 26.54 -37.74 -25.33
C LYS A 274 26.90 -37.38 -23.88
N SER A 275 28.20 -37.27 -23.56
CA SER A 275 28.66 -36.84 -22.23
C SER A 275 28.30 -35.37 -21.95
N ARG A 276 28.42 -34.49 -22.99
CA ARG A 276 28.04 -33.08 -22.89
C ARG A 276 26.53 -32.88 -22.81
N GLU A 277 25.75 -33.69 -23.53
CA GLU A 277 24.29 -33.71 -23.45
C GLU A 277 23.81 -34.00 -22.02
N LYS A 278 24.36 -35.05 -21.37
CA LYS A 278 24.07 -35.34 -19.95
C LYS A 278 24.50 -34.20 -18.97
N LYS A 279 25.51 -33.41 -19.32
CA LYS A 279 25.89 -32.23 -18.52
C LYS A 279 24.92 -31.07 -18.72
N LEU A 280 24.41 -30.88 -19.94
CA LEU A 280 23.41 -29.85 -20.24
C LEU A 280 22.07 -30.12 -19.54
N GLU A 281 21.64 -31.37 -19.44
CA GLU A 281 20.42 -31.79 -18.73
C GLU A 281 20.42 -31.40 -17.23
N LYS A 282 21.61 -31.20 -16.65
CA LYS A 282 21.78 -30.85 -15.24
C LYS A 282 21.91 -29.33 -14.99
N ILE A 283 21.94 -28.55 -16.06
CA ILE A 283 22.09 -27.08 -15.94
C ILE A 283 20.72 -26.46 -15.73
N GLU A 284 20.48 -25.95 -14.54
CA GLU A 284 19.32 -25.12 -14.23
C GLU A 284 19.63 -23.67 -14.64
N ILE A 285 18.84 -23.15 -15.57
CA ILE A 285 18.93 -21.74 -15.97
C ILE A 285 18.10 -20.91 -15.01
N PRO A 286 18.70 -19.96 -14.27
CA PRO A 286 17.96 -19.16 -13.31
C PRO A 286 16.84 -18.37 -14.00
N GLU A 287 15.66 -18.39 -13.43
CA GLU A 287 14.56 -17.52 -13.83
C GLU A 287 14.86 -16.09 -13.36
N VAL A 288 14.92 -15.19 -14.30
CA VAL A 288 15.10 -13.76 -14.03
C VAL A 288 13.81 -13.06 -14.37
N SER A 289 13.27 -12.33 -13.41
CA SER A 289 12.14 -11.41 -13.67
C SER A 289 12.63 -10.28 -14.57
N GLU A 290 12.44 -10.42 -15.88
CA GLU A 290 12.83 -9.39 -16.83
C GLU A 290 11.93 -8.15 -16.66
N LYS A 291 12.47 -7.09 -16.08
CA LYS A 291 11.90 -5.74 -16.16
C LYS A 291 12.12 -5.19 -17.59
N LYS A 292 11.50 -5.78 -18.61
CA LYS A 292 11.42 -5.10 -19.91
C LYS A 292 10.50 -3.89 -19.73
N SER A 293 11.06 -2.70 -19.69
CA SER A 293 10.30 -1.45 -19.65
C SER A 293 9.63 -1.23 -21.01
N ILE A 294 8.40 -1.72 -21.15
CA ILE A 294 7.54 -1.30 -22.25
C ILE A 294 7.14 0.14 -21.90
N LYS A 295 7.74 1.10 -22.61
CA LYS A 295 7.38 2.51 -22.48
C LYS A 295 6.09 2.76 -23.27
N VAL A 296 4.99 2.85 -22.59
CA VAL A 296 3.73 3.31 -23.18
C VAL A 296 3.82 4.83 -23.37
N LYS A 297 3.77 5.29 -24.61
CA LYS A 297 3.59 6.70 -24.93
C LYS A 297 2.11 6.96 -25.04
N LEU A 298 1.56 7.72 -24.11
CA LEU A 298 0.19 8.23 -24.23
C LEU A 298 0.25 9.41 -25.22
N GLU A 299 -0.30 9.22 -26.42
CA GLU A 299 -0.30 10.24 -27.46
C GLU A 299 -1.48 11.21 -27.28
N LEU A 300 -1.20 12.49 -27.48
CA LEU A 300 -2.22 13.54 -27.46
C LEU A 300 -2.76 13.72 -28.87
N GLU A 301 -4.05 13.48 -29.06
CA GLU A 301 -4.70 13.71 -30.36
C GLU A 301 -4.77 15.20 -30.75
N ASN A 302 -4.88 16.11 -29.75
CA ASN A 302 -4.98 17.56 -29.95
C ASN A 302 -4.49 18.34 -28.73
N ARG A 303 -4.09 19.60 -28.90
CA ARG A 303 -3.55 20.45 -27.82
C ARG A 303 -4.59 21.02 -26.86
N GLY A 304 -5.89 20.98 -27.17
CA GLY A 304 -6.96 21.55 -26.35
C GLY A 304 -6.83 23.08 -26.11
N GLY A 305 -7.89 23.71 -25.62
CA GLY A 305 -7.92 25.12 -25.22
C GLY A 305 -7.06 25.40 -23.97
N GLU A 306 -6.78 26.67 -23.69
CA GLU A 306 -6.01 27.09 -22.53
C GLU A 306 -6.73 26.79 -21.21
N LYS A 307 -8.06 27.05 -21.15
CA LYS A 307 -8.93 26.63 -20.05
C LYS A 307 -9.49 25.25 -20.37
N VAL A 308 -9.16 24.26 -19.56
CA VAL A 308 -9.59 22.87 -19.76
C VAL A 308 -10.90 22.59 -19.03
N LEU A 309 -11.01 23.07 -17.79
CA LEU A 309 -12.21 22.87 -16.96
C LEU A 309 -12.48 24.12 -16.12
N GLU A 310 -13.73 24.56 -16.13
CA GLU A 310 -14.24 25.59 -15.21
C GLU A 310 -15.51 25.08 -14.52
N VAL A 311 -15.45 24.93 -13.20
CA VAL A 311 -16.59 24.57 -12.33
C VAL A 311 -16.95 25.78 -11.48
N LYS A 312 -18.24 26.18 -11.51
CA LYS A 312 -18.77 27.32 -10.75
C LYS A 312 -19.95 26.93 -9.90
N ASN A 313 -19.84 27.18 -8.59
CA ASN A 313 -20.90 27.02 -7.59
C ASN A 313 -21.64 25.68 -7.74
N LEU A 314 -20.90 24.58 -7.81
CA LEU A 314 -21.43 23.24 -8.04
C LEU A 314 -22.04 22.67 -6.77
N PHE A 315 -23.31 22.26 -6.84
CA PHE A 315 -24.04 21.58 -5.76
C PHE A 315 -24.56 20.23 -6.21
N LYS A 316 -24.52 19.27 -5.28
CA LYS A 316 -25.09 17.93 -5.48
C LYS A 316 -25.61 17.37 -4.17
N ASN A 317 -26.85 16.85 -4.20
CA ASN A 317 -27.52 16.19 -3.09
C ASN A 317 -27.89 14.76 -3.46
N TYR A 318 -27.86 13.85 -2.49
CA TYR A 318 -28.44 12.53 -2.57
C TYR A 318 -29.51 12.41 -1.47
N GLY A 319 -30.77 12.56 -1.87
CA GLY A 319 -31.87 12.68 -0.91
C GLY A 319 -31.67 13.89 0.01
N LYS A 320 -31.58 13.65 1.32
CA LYS A 320 -31.34 14.69 2.34
C LYS A 320 -29.85 15.04 2.55
N LYS A 321 -28.95 14.26 1.97
CA LYS A 321 -27.51 14.45 2.19
C LYS A 321 -26.91 15.37 1.11
N GLU A 322 -26.48 16.54 1.53
CA GLU A 322 -25.75 17.49 0.68
C GLU A 322 -24.27 17.07 0.59
N VAL A 323 -23.84 16.64 -0.62
CA VAL A 323 -22.51 16.09 -0.88
C VAL A 323 -21.55 17.12 -1.44
N LEU A 324 -22.00 17.97 -2.38
CA LEU A 324 -21.22 19.10 -2.90
C LEU A 324 -21.91 20.41 -2.55
N LYS A 325 -21.13 21.36 -2.02
CA LYS A 325 -21.62 22.62 -1.41
C LYS A 325 -20.96 23.86 -2.01
N GLY A 326 -21.29 24.14 -3.27
CA GLY A 326 -20.76 25.31 -3.98
C GLY A 326 -19.28 25.15 -4.35
N VAL A 327 -18.92 24.02 -4.97
CA VAL A 327 -17.56 23.74 -5.41
C VAL A 327 -17.17 24.65 -6.57
N ASN A 328 -15.99 25.25 -6.48
CA ASN A 328 -15.39 26.06 -7.54
C ASN A 328 -14.00 25.48 -7.86
N LEU A 329 -13.75 25.17 -9.14
CA LEU A 329 -12.48 24.60 -9.60
C LEU A 329 -12.16 25.11 -11.00
N LEU A 330 -10.94 25.56 -11.21
CA LEU A 330 -10.41 25.95 -12.51
C LEU A 330 -9.15 25.15 -12.79
N ILE A 331 -9.11 24.48 -13.94
CA ILE A 331 -7.96 23.71 -14.41
C ILE A 331 -7.53 24.25 -15.77
N MET A 332 -6.25 24.61 -15.86
CA MET A 332 -5.63 25.08 -17.09
C MET A 332 -4.92 23.93 -17.81
N ARG A 333 -4.62 24.13 -19.08
CA ARG A 333 -3.90 23.15 -19.90
C ARG A 333 -2.55 22.76 -19.27
N ASN A 334 -2.22 21.48 -19.35
CA ASN A 334 -1.02 20.87 -18.78
C ASN A 334 -0.93 20.93 -17.24
N GLU A 335 -1.98 21.36 -16.55
CA GLU A 335 -2.01 21.23 -15.10
C GLU A 335 -2.27 19.78 -14.71
N ARG A 336 -1.61 19.37 -13.63
CA ARG A 336 -1.74 18.05 -13.02
C ARG A 336 -2.26 18.24 -11.61
N VAL A 337 -3.55 18.03 -11.45
CA VAL A 337 -4.30 18.36 -10.24
C VAL A 337 -4.65 17.07 -9.49
N GLY A 338 -4.26 17.00 -8.21
CA GLY A 338 -4.70 15.96 -7.28
C GLY A 338 -5.81 16.48 -6.36
N ILE A 339 -6.84 15.70 -6.10
CA ILE A 339 -7.86 15.98 -5.08
C ILE A 339 -7.75 14.92 -3.99
N ILE A 340 -7.52 15.36 -2.76
CA ILE A 340 -7.48 14.50 -1.56
C ILE A 340 -8.60 14.91 -0.60
N GLY A 341 -8.96 14.03 0.32
CA GLY A 341 -9.97 14.30 1.35
C GLY A 341 -10.55 13.03 1.93
N LYS A 342 -11.28 13.15 3.02
CA LYS A 342 -11.90 12.01 3.72
C LYS A 342 -12.82 11.21 2.80
N ASN A 343 -13.00 9.93 3.13
CA ASN A 343 -13.95 9.09 2.43
C ASN A 343 -15.37 9.65 2.60
N GLY A 344 -16.16 9.61 1.50
CA GLY A 344 -17.49 10.22 1.48
C GLY A 344 -17.51 11.76 1.42
N SER A 345 -16.37 12.44 1.22
CA SER A 345 -16.33 13.91 1.07
C SER A 345 -16.86 14.43 -0.28
N GLY A 346 -17.18 13.53 -1.23
CA GLY A 346 -17.74 13.88 -2.54
C GLY A 346 -16.73 13.88 -3.70
N LYS A 347 -15.52 13.34 -3.53
CA LYS A 347 -14.47 13.30 -4.57
C LYS A 347 -14.95 12.63 -5.85
N SER A 348 -15.39 11.37 -5.75
CA SER A 348 -15.88 10.59 -6.90
C SER A 348 -17.15 11.19 -7.53
N THR A 349 -18.05 11.76 -6.71
CA THR A 349 -19.21 12.50 -7.20
C THR A 349 -18.80 13.70 -8.07
N LEU A 350 -17.80 14.46 -7.62
CA LEU A 350 -17.27 15.58 -8.39
C LEU A 350 -16.68 15.10 -9.73
N LEU A 351 -15.87 14.02 -9.72
CA LEU A 351 -15.30 13.48 -10.95
C LEU A 351 -16.37 12.98 -11.92
N LYS A 352 -17.40 12.26 -11.41
CA LYS A 352 -18.52 11.78 -12.24
C LYS A 352 -19.29 12.92 -12.90
N ILE A 353 -19.52 14.02 -12.17
CA ILE A 353 -20.19 15.20 -12.72
C ILE A 353 -19.32 15.89 -13.79
N ILE A 354 -18.02 16.06 -13.53
CA ILE A 354 -17.10 16.67 -14.51
C ILE A 354 -16.99 15.78 -15.76
N ALA A 355 -16.99 14.47 -15.60
CA ALA A 355 -16.97 13.51 -16.71
C ALA A 355 -18.30 13.41 -17.48
N GLY A 356 -19.38 14.05 -16.97
CA GLY A 356 -20.71 13.96 -17.58
C GLY A 356 -21.47 12.66 -17.28
N ALA A 357 -20.91 11.79 -16.41
CA ALA A 357 -21.56 10.53 -16.01
C ALA A 357 -22.68 10.75 -14.97
N GLU A 358 -22.73 11.91 -14.35
CA GLU A 358 -23.76 12.30 -13.38
C GLU A 358 -24.14 13.77 -13.53
N LYS A 359 -25.42 14.13 -13.30
CA LYS A 359 -25.90 15.50 -13.38
C LYS A 359 -25.79 16.20 -12.02
N GLN A 360 -25.37 17.48 -12.05
CA GLN A 360 -25.41 18.38 -10.89
C GLN A 360 -26.85 18.86 -10.61
N ASP A 361 -27.09 19.28 -9.36
CA ASP A 361 -28.36 19.90 -8.97
C ASP A 361 -28.36 21.41 -9.25
N LYS A 362 -27.21 22.09 -8.96
CA LYS A 362 -27.01 23.52 -9.22
C LYS A 362 -25.56 23.78 -9.62
N GLY A 363 -25.34 24.91 -10.27
CA GLY A 363 -24.02 25.36 -10.71
C GLY A 363 -23.74 24.99 -12.16
N GLU A 364 -22.52 25.26 -12.60
CA GLU A 364 -22.12 25.11 -13.99
C GLU A 364 -20.79 24.37 -14.08
N VAL A 365 -20.70 23.43 -15.04
CA VAL A 365 -19.45 22.76 -15.44
C VAL A 365 -19.21 23.04 -16.90
N LYS A 366 -18.10 23.70 -17.22
CA LYS A 366 -17.68 24.02 -18.59
C LYS A 366 -16.40 23.29 -18.92
N ILE A 367 -16.45 22.44 -19.92
CA ILE A 367 -15.28 21.85 -20.58
C ILE A 367 -14.82 22.79 -21.68
N GLY A 368 -13.53 23.06 -21.77
CA GLY A 368 -12.96 23.97 -22.76
C GLY A 368 -13.13 23.48 -24.20
N PRO A 369 -13.03 24.37 -25.19
CA PRO A 369 -13.11 23.98 -26.59
C PRO A 369 -11.95 23.05 -26.96
N SER A 370 -12.22 22.07 -27.81
CA SER A 370 -11.25 21.05 -28.27
C SER A 370 -10.64 20.21 -27.13
N VAL A 371 -11.32 20.14 -25.97
CA VAL A 371 -10.94 19.26 -24.87
C VAL A 371 -11.68 17.92 -25.04
N SER A 372 -10.91 16.86 -25.17
CA SER A 372 -11.37 15.46 -25.16
C SER A 372 -11.11 14.87 -23.78
N VAL A 373 -12.18 14.44 -23.10
CA VAL A 373 -12.13 13.90 -21.73
C VAL A 373 -11.96 12.39 -21.77
N GLY A 374 -10.90 11.89 -21.16
CA GLY A 374 -10.73 10.47 -20.84
C GLY A 374 -11.08 10.25 -19.36
N TYR A 375 -12.20 9.59 -19.07
CA TYR A 375 -12.61 9.28 -17.69
C TYR A 375 -12.34 7.83 -17.34
N PHE A 376 -11.69 7.63 -16.22
CA PHE A 376 -11.35 6.32 -15.67
C PHE A 376 -11.96 6.21 -14.26
N PRO A 377 -13.03 5.44 -14.11
CA PRO A 377 -13.64 5.15 -12.81
C PRO A 377 -12.70 4.27 -11.97
N GLN A 378 -13.04 4.11 -10.70
CA GLN A 378 -12.23 3.42 -9.70
C GLN A 378 -11.78 2.01 -10.13
N ASP A 379 -12.63 1.29 -10.88
CA ASP A 379 -12.38 -0.10 -11.29
C ASP A 379 -11.74 -0.23 -12.69
N ALA A 380 -11.41 0.88 -13.35
CA ALA A 380 -10.93 0.86 -14.73
C ALA A 380 -9.67 0.01 -14.96
N PHE A 381 -8.79 -0.08 -13.96
CA PHE A 381 -7.56 -0.85 -14.05
C PHE A 381 -7.60 -2.18 -13.29
N VAL A 382 -8.71 -2.49 -12.64
CA VAL A 382 -8.94 -3.82 -12.07
C VAL A 382 -9.12 -4.82 -13.21
N MET A 383 -8.46 -5.96 -13.10
CA MET A 383 -8.53 -7.03 -14.08
C MET A 383 -9.49 -8.12 -13.59
N ASP A 384 -10.38 -8.58 -14.45
CA ASP A 384 -11.17 -9.77 -14.16
C ASP A 384 -10.31 -11.03 -14.35
N LEU A 385 -9.92 -11.64 -13.23
CA LEU A 385 -9.08 -12.83 -13.25
C LEU A 385 -9.74 -14.04 -13.89
N SER A 386 -11.07 -14.07 -13.98
CA SER A 386 -11.85 -15.12 -14.63
C SER A 386 -12.09 -14.86 -16.12
N GLY A 387 -11.96 -13.61 -16.55
CA GLY A 387 -12.10 -13.17 -17.93
C GLY A 387 -10.89 -13.51 -18.80
N THR A 388 -11.06 -13.44 -20.12
CA THR A 388 -9.95 -13.62 -21.06
C THR A 388 -9.22 -12.31 -21.31
N ILE A 389 -7.94 -12.39 -21.71
CA ILE A 389 -7.10 -11.24 -22.04
C ILE A 389 -7.80 -10.32 -23.07
N ILE A 390 -8.42 -10.91 -24.08
CA ILE A 390 -9.08 -10.14 -25.14
C ILE A 390 -10.29 -9.36 -24.62
N ASN A 391 -11.04 -9.92 -23.65
CA ASN A 391 -12.19 -9.25 -23.05
C ASN A 391 -11.78 -7.96 -22.35
N GLU A 392 -10.61 -7.95 -21.69
CA GLU A 392 -10.03 -6.78 -21.03
C GLU A 392 -9.84 -5.55 -21.95
N ILE A 393 -9.84 -5.79 -23.28
CA ILE A 393 -9.74 -4.72 -24.29
C ILE A 393 -11.09 -4.50 -24.99
N THR A 394 -11.84 -5.56 -25.32
CA THR A 394 -13.13 -5.43 -26.02
C THR A 394 -14.19 -4.76 -25.14
N ASP A 395 -14.12 -4.88 -23.83
CA ASP A 395 -15.02 -4.21 -22.88
C ASP A 395 -14.91 -2.66 -22.95
N TYR A 396 -13.83 -2.15 -23.54
CA TYR A 396 -13.69 -0.72 -23.86
C TYR A 396 -14.27 -0.33 -25.23
N GLY A 397 -15.03 -1.22 -25.88
CA GLY A 397 -15.71 -0.96 -27.15
C GLY A 397 -14.85 -1.20 -28.39
N TYR A 398 -13.70 -1.85 -28.26
CA TYR A 398 -12.88 -2.26 -29.40
C TYR A 398 -13.39 -3.57 -30.00
N THR A 399 -13.27 -3.71 -31.32
CA THR A 399 -13.54 -4.97 -32.02
C THR A 399 -12.47 -6.02 -31.67
N VAL A 400 -12.78 -7.29 -31.85
CA VAL A 400 -11.84 -8.40 -31.65
C VAL A 400 -10.54 -8.21 -32.44
N SER A 401 -10.64 -7.69 -33.68
CA SER A 401 -9.47 -7.42 -34.54
C SER A 401 -8.58 -6.33 -33.93
N GLU A 402 -9.16 -5.19 -33.57
CA GLU A 402 -8.45 -4.07 -32.95
C GLU A 402 -7.83 -4.49 -31.60
N ALA A 403 -8.57 -5.26 -30.80
CA ALA A 403 -8.06 -5.77 -29.53
C ALA A 403 -6.82 -6.67 -29.73
N ARG A 404 -6.83 -7.55 -30.74
CA ARG A 404 -5.66 -8.37 -31.11
C ARG A 404 -4.47 -7.53 -31.53
N ASP A 405 -4.68 -6.49 -32.34
CA ASP A 405 -3.62 -5.59 -32.80
C ASP A 405 -2.99 -4.84 -31.61
N ILE A 406 -3.82 -4.35 -30.71
CA ILE A 406 -3.36 -3.69 -29.47
C ILE A 406 -2.56 -4.67 -28.59
N LEU A 407 -3.11 -5.85 -28.33
CA LEU A 407 -2.47 -6.87 -27.48
C LEU A 407 -1.16 -7.38 -28.07
N ALA A 408 -1.05 -7.47 -29.39
CA ALA A 408 0.19 -7.86 -30.09
C ALA A 408 1.34 -6.90 -29.82
N LEU A 409 1.06 -5.58 -29.70
CA LEU A 409 2.07 -4.57 -29.32
C LEU A 409 2.69 -4.82 -27.95
N PHE A 410 1.96 -5.52 -27.07
CA PHE A 410 2.38 -5.87 -25.72
C PHE A 410 2.85 -7.33 -25.60
N GLY A 411 2.93 -8.06 -26.74
CA GLY A 411 3.48 -9.40 -26.84
C GLY A 411 2.49 -10.53 -26.58
N PHE A 412 1.19 -10.26 -26.66
CA PHE A 412 0.14 -11.29 -26.67
C PHE A 412 -0.25 -11.60 -28.12
N THR A 413 0.12 -12.76 -28.61
CA THR A 413 -0.07 -13.14 -30.02
C THR A 413 -0.76 -14.50 -30.16
N GLY A 414 -1.40 -14.75 -31.30
CA GLY A 414 -2.05 -16.03 -31.59
C GLY A 414 -3.17 -16.35 -30.60
N ASP A 415 -3.05 -17.52 -29.96
CA ASP A 415 -4.04 -18.02 -28.99
C ASP A 415 -3.81 -17.49 -27.57
N ASP A 416 -2.71 -16.80 -27.30
CA ASP A 416 -2.45 -16.21 -25.98
C ASP A 416 -3.56 -15.24 -25.55
N VAL A 417 -4.20 -14.56 -26.48
CA VAL A 417 -5.29 -13.59 -26.21
C VAL A 417 -6.54 -14.22 -25.59
N PHE A 418 -6.70 -15.53 -25.70
CA PHE A 418 -7.84 -16.28 -25.16
C PHE A 418 -7.53 -16.92 -23.79
N LYS A 419 -6.29 -16.84 -23.31
CA LYS A 419 -5.95 -17.26 -21.95
C LYS A 419 -6.72 -16.44 -20.92
N THR A 420 -7.00 -17.03 -19.78
CA THR A 420 -7.60 -16.29 -18.67
C THR A 420 -6.55 -15.37 -18.02
N VAL A 421 -7.00 -14.21 -17.55
CA VAL A 421 -6.12 -13.24 -16.87
C VAL A 421 -5.51 -13.86 -15.60
N GLY A 422 -6.23 -14.80 -14.97
CA GLY A 422 -5.75 -15.52 -13.79
C GLY A 422 -4.48 -16.33 -14.04
N GLU A 423 -4.34 -16.91 -15.25
CA GLU A 423 -3.19 -17.75 -15.65
C GLU A 423 -1.93 -16.93 -15.97
N LEU A 424 -2.05 -15.61 -16.10
CA LEU A 424 -0.92 -14.75 -16.44
C LEU A 424 0.07 -14.63 -15.29
N SER A 425 1.35 -14.70 -15.63
CA SER A 425 2.45 -14.28 -14.75
C SER A 425 2.34 -12.78 -14.38
N GLY A 426 2.99 -12.36 -13.32
CA GLY A 426 3.00 -10.95 -12.92
C GLY A 426 3.54 -10.01 -14.01
N GLY A 427 4.54 -10.45 -14.76
CA GLY A 427 5.07 -9.71 -15.91
C GLY A 427 4.07 -9.58 -17.06
N GLU A 428 3.28 -10.61 -17.33
CA GLU A 428 2.22 -10.57 -18.35
C GLU A 428 1.04 -9.70 -17.89
N LYS A 429 0.62 -9.78 -16.62
CA LYS A 429 -0.37 -8.87 -16.02
C LYS A 429 0.05 -7.41 -16.16
N ARG A 430 1.35 -7.11 -15.95
CA ARG A 430 1.88 -5.76 -16.18
C ARG A 430 1.76 -5.33 -17.65
N LYS A 431 2.04 -6.21 -18.61
CA LYS A 431 1.87 -5.93 -20.04
C LYS A 431 0.40 -5.67 -20.40
N LEU A 432 -0.52 -6.49 -19.88
CA LEU A 432 -1.95 -6.31 -20.08
C LEU A 432 -2.46 -4.99 -19.51
N LEU A 433 -2.02 -4.64 -18.29
CA LEU A 433 -2.33 -3.34 -17.69
C LEU A 433 -1.83 -2.17 -18.55
N LEU A 434 -0.61 -2.27 -19.07
CA LEU A 434 -0.06 -1.24 -19.97
C LEU A 434 -0.83 -1.16 -21.31
N ALA A 435 -1.34 -2.29 -21.81
CA ALA A 435 -2.26 -2.30 -22.95
C ALA A 435 -3.55 -1.54 -22.59
N LYS A 436 -4.19 -1.81 -21.45
CA LYS A 436 -5.35 -1.04 -20.97
C LYS A 436 -5.05 0.45 -20.82
N VAL A 437 -3.90 0.79 -20.22
CA VAL A 437 -3.46 2.19 -20.09
C VAL A 437 -3.25 2.85 -21.46
N SER A 438 -2.81 2.12 -22.48
CA SER A 438 -2.65 2.67 -23.84
C SER A 438 -3.95 3.00 -24.55
N LEU A 439 -5.08 2.46 -24.06
CA LEU A 439 -6.43 2.80 -24.58
C LEU A 439 -6.90 4.20 -24.15
N ILE A 440 -6.16 4.82 -23.24
CA ILE A 440 -6.49 6.16 -22.73
C ILE A 440 -6.39 7.17 -23.87
N LYS A 441 -7.56 7.60 -24.36
CA LYS A 441 -7.69 8.66 -25.35
C LYS A 441 -8.15 9.94 -24.67
N GLY A 442 -7.66 11.09 -25.14
CA GLY A 442 -8.04 12.40 -24.63
C GLY A 442 -6.86 13.27 -24.26
N ASN A 443 -7.11 14.58 -24.15
CA ASN A 443 -6.13 15.57 -23.72
C ASN A 443 -6.39 16.07 -22.29
N PHE A 444 -7.47 15.59 -21.65
CA PHE A 444 -7.80 15.80 -20.25
C PHE A 444 -8.20 14.47 -19.60
N LEU A 445 -7.35 13.95 -18.72
CA LEU A 445 -7.59 12.70 -18.00
C LEU A 445 -8.22 12.96 -16.65
N ILE A 446 -9.29 12.25 -16.35
CA ILE A 446 -9.97 12.22 -15.06
C ILE A 446 -9.83 10.81 -14.51
N LEU A 447 -9.13 10.67 -13.39
CA LEU A 447 -8.77 9.38 -12.79
C LEU A 447 -9.27 9.30 -11.35
N ASP A 448 -10.07 8.28 -11.03
CA ASP A 448 -10.60 8.02 -9.69
C ASP A 448 -9.94 6.77 -9.12
N GLU A 449 -9.02 6.97 -8.14
CA GLU A 449 -8.26 5.90 -7.46
C GLU A 449 -7.58 4.89 -8.41
N PRO A 450 -6.82 5.32 -9.44
CA PRO A 450 -6.36 4.43 -10.53
C PRO A 450 -5.36 3.36 -10.09
N THR A 451 -4.85 3.43 -8.88
CA THR A 451 -3.84 2.50 -8.35
C THR A 451 -4.36 1.60 -7.24
N ASN A 452 -5.65 1.69 -6.89
CA ASN A 452 -6.26 0.81 -5.91
C ASN A 452 -6.19 -0.65 -6.36
N HIS A 453 -5.97 -1.55 -5.41
CA HIS A 453 -5.87 -3.01 -5.62
C HIS A 453 -4.74 -3.47 -6.57
N LEU A 454 -3.87 -2.55 -7.01
CA LEU A 454 -2.71 -2.90 -7.82
C LEU A 454 -1.52 -3.26 -6.92
N SER A 455 -0.75 -4.29 -7.34
CA SER A 455 0.56 -4.57 -6.75
C SER A 455 1.54 -3.41 -7.01
N ILE A 456 2.60 -3.32 -6.23
CA ILE A 456 3.57 -2.22 -6.34
C ILE A 456 4.15 -2.10 -7.76
N ASP A 457 4.48 -3.24 -8.39
CA ASP A 457 5.03 -3.25 -9.77
C ASP A 457 4.00 -2.74 -10.81
N LEU A 458 2.71 -3.05 -10.61
CA LEU A 458 1.64 -2.55 -11.48
C LEU A 458 1.38 -1.06 -11.24
N LYS A 459 1.42 -0.60 -9.97
CA LYS A 459 1.34 0.83 -9.63
C LYS A 459 2.44 1.63 -10.31
N GLU A 460 3.68 1.15 -10.30
CA GLU A 460 4.79 1.80 -10.99
C GLU A 460 4.55 1.94 -12.50
N ALA A 461 3.98 0.92 -13.14
CA ALA A 461 3.66 0.99 -14.56
C ALA A 461 2.65 2.10 -14.88
N VAL A 462 1.59 2.24 -14.07
CA VAL A 462 0.61 3.34 -14.19
C VAL A 462 1.26 4.69 -13.94
N ILE A 463 2.09 4.81 -12.90
CA ILE A 463 2.81 6.05 -12.58
C ILE A 463 3.71 6.49 -13.73
N ASP A 464 4.48 5.57 -14.32
CA ASP A 464 5.37 5.86 -15.44
C ASP A 464 4.59 6.30 -16.69
N ALA A 465 3.45 5.68 -16.97
CA ALA A 465 2.56 6.09 -18.03
C ALA A 465 2.01 7.51 -17.77
N LEU A 466 1.52 7.79 -16.57
CA LEU A 466 1.03 9.12 -16.18
C LEU A 466 2.14 10.18 -16.20
N ARG A 467 3.37 9.86 -15.81
CA ARG A 467 4.53 10.76 -15.93
C ARG A 467 4.82 11.14 -17.38
N SER A 468 4.75 10.17 -18.28
CA SER A 468 5.03 10.37 -19.71
C SER A 468 3.92 11.15 -20.43
N TYR A 469 2.71 11.14 -19.90
CA TYR A 469 1.56 11.84 -20.47
C TYR A 469 1.74 13.37 -20.42
N LYS A 470 1.56 14.03 -21.56
CA LYS A 470 1.77 15.48 -21.71
C LYS A 470 0.50 16.32 -21.58
N GLY A 471 -0.65 15.71 -21.39
CA GLY A 471 -1.93 16.39 -21.25
C GLY A 471 -2.24 16.83 -19.82
N THR A 472 -3.47 17.28 -19.63
CA THR A 472 -3.99 17.72 -18.34
C THR A 472 -4.51 16.54 -17.55
N ILE A 473 -4.25 16.51 -16.24
CA ILE A 473 -4.67 15.42 -15.35
C ILE A 473 -5.48 15.98 -14.18
N LEU A 474 -6.62 15.34 -13.90
CA LEU A 474 -7.36 15.48 -12.64
C LEU A 474 -7.41 14.09 -11.98
N LEU A 475 -6.74 13.96 -10.83
CA LEU A 475 -6.53 12.70 -10.14
C LEU A 475 -7.11 12.74 -8.73
N VAL A 476 -7.92 11.78 -8.37
CA VAL A 476 -8.29 11.47 -6.98
C VAL A 476 -7.52 10.23 -6.57
N THR A 477 -6.77 10.30 -5.48
CA THR A 477 -6.11 9.13 -4.90
C THR A 477 -5.71 9.36 -3.45
N HIS A 478 -5.67 8.27 -2.69
CA HIS A 478 -5.11 8.21 -1.34
C HIS A 478 -3.63 7.77 -1.33
N ASP A 479 -3.11 7.33 -2.47
CA ASP A 479 -1.71 6.92 -2.62
C ASP A 479 -0.80 8.15 -2.70
N ARG A 480 -0.07 8.39 -1.61
CA ARG A 480 0.84 9.56 -1.48
C ARG A 480 2.02 9.49 -2.46
N TYR A 481 2.46 8.29 -2.83
CA TYR A 481 3.53 8.12 -3.80
C TYR A 481 3.07 8.51 -5.20
N VAL A 482 1.85 8.08 -5.59
CA VAL A 482 1.23 8.49 -6.86
C VAL A 482 1.07 10.01 -6.91
N LEU A 483 0.54 10.64 -5.85
CA LEU A 483 0.40 12.10 -5.80
C LEU A 483 1.74 12.81 -5.99
N LYS A 484 2.78 12.38 -5.26
CA LYS A 484 4.11 12.99 -5.34
C LYS A 484 4.70 12.92 -6.75
N GLU A 485 4.49 11.80 -7.44
CA GLU A 485 5.13 11.51 -8.71
C GLU A 485 4.36 12.03 -9.94
N THR A 486 3.04 12.27 -9.81
CA THR A 486 2.20 12.55 -10.97
C THR A 486 1.53 13.93 -10.97
N VAL A 487 1.37 14.59 -9.82
CA VAL A 487 0.65 15.88 -9.74
C VAL A 487 1.53 17.04 -9.25
N ASN A 488 1.20 18.24 -9.67
CA ASN A 488 1.90 19.47 -9.27
C ASN A 488 1.03 20.42 -8.41
N LYS A 489 -0.29 20.22 -8.39
CA LYS A 489 -1.24 20.94 -7.55
C LYS A 489 -2.11 19.95 -6.80
N ILE A 490 -2.31 20.17 -5.50
CA ILE A 490 -3.18 19.34 -4.67
C ILE A 490 -4.26 20.22 -4.06
N TYR A 491 -5.50 19.79 -4.12
CA TYR A 491 -6.65 20.40 -3.46
C TYR A 491 -7.18 19.45 -2.39
N VAL A 492 -7.69 20.02 -1.30
CA VAL A 492 -8.33 19.25 -0.22
C VAL A 492 -9.84 19.41 -0.34
N MET A 493 -10.55 18.31 -0.42
CA MET A 493 -12.00 18.27 -0.33
C MET A 493 -12.42 18.00 1.11
N LYS A 494 -13.08 18.99 1.71
CA LYS A 494 -13.58 18.93 3.09
C LYS A 494 -15.03 19.41 3.13
N GLU A 495 -15.91 18.59 3.71
CA GLU A 495 -17.33 18.91 3.91
C GLU A 495 -18.04 19.41 2.64
N GLY A 496 -17.74 18.80 1.50
CA GLY A 496 -18.34 19.14 0.20
C GLY A 496 -17.79 20.40 -0.47
N LYS A 497 -16.69 20.99 0.04
CA LYS A 497 -16.02 22.16 -0.53
C LYS A 497 -14.57 21.85 -0.90
N ILE A 498 -14.06 22.51 -1.94
CA ILE A 498 -12.64 22.43 -2.32
C ILE A 498 -11.85 23.59 -1.71
N GLN A 499 -10.77 23.28 -1.05
CA GLN A 499 -9.83 24.23 -0.46
C GLN A 499 -8.41 24.00 -1.02
N LYS A 500 -7.68 25.08 -1.27
CA LYS A 500 -6.25 24.98 -1.63
C LYS A 500 -5.44 24.58 -0.39
N PRO A 501 -4.57 23.58 -0.47
CA PRO A 501 -3.75 23.19 0.67
C PRO A 501 -2.68 24.25 0.93
N SER A 502 -2.90 25.10 1.91
CA SER A 502 -1.86 26.00 2.44
C SER A 502 -0.84 25.27 3.31
N ALA A 503 -1.11 24.04 3.75
CA ALA A 503 -0.39 23.34 4.81
C ALA A 503 0.48 22.13 4.37
N LEU A 504 0.16 21.40 3.30
CA LEU A 504 0.91 20.19 2.92
C LEU A 504 2.34 20.45 2.42
N ARG A 505 2.62 21.63 1.85
CA ARG A 505 3.99 22.04 1.49
C ARG A 505 4.85 22.45 2.70
N LYS A 506 4.23 22.91 3.81
CA LYS A 506 4.99 23.31 5.02
C LYS A 506 5.48 22.12 5.85
N SER A 507 4.80 20.99 5.85
CA SER A 507 5.22 19.83 6.66
C SER A 507 6.44 19.10 6.08
N GLU A 508 6.60 19.00 4.77
CA GLU A 508 7.79 18.36 4.16
C GLU A 508 8.99 19.33 4.09
N ASN A 509 8.77 20.60 3.78
CA ASN A 509 9.84 21.61 3.81
C ASN A 509 10.21 21.98 5.26
N GLY A 510 9.27 22.05 6.20
CA GLY A 510 9.54 22.24 7.61
C GLY A 510 10.37 21.10 8.20
N LYS A 511 10.03 19.84 7.90
CA LYS A 511 10.82 18.68 8.37
C LYS A 511 12.22 18.59 7.72
N LYS A 512 12.41 19.07 6.50
CA LYS A 512 13.75 19.15 5.87
C LYS A 512 14.55 20.33 6.44
N GLU A 513 13.93 21.48 6.70
CA GLU A 513 14.55 22.62 7.36
C GLU A 513 14.86 22.30 8.84
N ASP A 514 13.96 21.66 9.56
CA ASP A 514 14.17 21.23 10.95
C ASP A 514 15.24 20.15 11.05
N LYS A 515 15.29 19.17 10.13
CA LYS A 515 16.41 18.21 10.06
C LYS A 515 17.74 18.88 9.71
N LYS A 516 17.73 19.90 8.84
CA LYS A 516 18.94 20.66 8.49
C LYS A 516 19.39 21.55 9.64
N LYS A 517 18.45 22.26 10.31
CA LYS A 517 18.69 23.03 11.52
C LYS A 517 19.19 22.15 12.68
N ASN A 518 18.56 20.99 12.93
CA ASN A 518 19.01 20.04 13.95
C ASN A 518 20.39 19.44 13.65
N LYS A 519 20.70 19.15 12.39
CA LYS A 519 22.03 18.65 12.00
C LYS A 519 23.11 19.72 12.15
N GLU A 520 22.78 20.98 11.90
CA GLU A 520 23.67 22.14 12.12
C GLU A 520 23.80 22.45 13.60
N ALA A 521 22.71 22.42 14.37
CA ALA A 521 22.73 22.57 15.82
C ALA A 521 23.59 21.50 16.52
N ASN A 522 23.49 20.23 16.09
CA ASN A 522 24.31 19.14 16.64
C ASN A 522 25.81 19.30 16.30
N LYS A 523 26.15 19.77 15.09
CA LYS A 523 27.55 20.09 14.73
C LYS A 523 28.11 21.24 15.59
N ILE A 524 27.32 22.27 15.82
CA ILE A 524 27.72 23.41 16.66
C ILE A 524 27.85 22.97 18.12
N ALA A 525 26.94 22.15 18.65
CA ALA A 525 27.04 21.60 20.01
C ALA A 525 28.30 20.75 20.21
N ALA A 526 28.63 19.88 19.25
CA ALA A 526 29.84 19.08 19.28
C ALA A 526 31.11 19.96 19.25
N ARG A 527 31.11 21.04 18.46
CA ARG A 527 32.23 22.01 18.41
C ARG A 527 32.36 22.80 19.70
N ILE A 528 31.25 23.17 20.34
CA ILE A 528 31.24 23.83 21.66
C ILE A 528 31.88 22.91 22.70
N ALA A 529 31.42 21.64 22.80
CA ALA A 529 31.98 20.67 23.76
C ALA A 529 33.48 20.43 23.55
N TYR A 530 33.96 20.40 22.31
CA TYR A 530 35.36 20.28 21.98
C TYR A 530 36.16 21.52 22.42
N LEU A 531 35.68 22.73 22.18
CA LEU A 531 36.35 23.98 22.61
C LEU A 531 36.36 24.13 24.13
N GLU A 532 35.30 23.75 24.83
CA GLU A 532 35.24 23.71 26.28
C GLU A 532 36.31 22.79 26.87
N LYS A 533 36.48 21.59 26.29
CA LYS A 533 37.50 20.62 26.71
C LYS A 533 38.93 21.12 26.45
N LEU A 534 39.14 21.92 25.40
CA LEU A 534 40.44 22.56 25.11
C LEU A 534 40.73 23.72 26.04
N LEU A 535 39.72 24.54 26.39
CA LEU A 535 39.89 25.69 27.32
C LEU A 535 40.13 25.24 28.76
N LEU A 536 39.74 24.02 29.12
CA LEU A 536 40.10 23.39 30.41
C LEU A 536 41.61 23.04 30.50
N LYS A 537 42.29 22.88 29.35
CA LYS A 537 43.72 22.55 29.29
C LYS A 537 44.62 23.76 29.07
N GLU A 538 44.15 24.78 28.36
CA GLU A 538 44.90 26.00 28.04
C GLU A 538 43.95 27.19 27.88
N LYS A 539 44.14 28.27 28.65
CA LYS A 539 43.42 29.53 28.48
C LYS A 539 43.87 30.22 27.20
N ASN A 540 42.97 30.29 26.20
CA ASN A 540 43.26 30.95 24.94
C ASN A 540 42.09 31.90 24.56
N ALA A 541 42.36 33.20 24.61
CA ALA A 541 41.38 34.27 24.38
C ALA A 541 40.68 34.19 22.99
N LYS A 542 41.38 33.64 21.99
CA LYS A 542 40.80 33.42 20.65
C LYS A 542 39.74 32.32 20.62
N LYS A 543 39.97 31.23 21.38
CA LYS A 543 39.04 30.10 21.54
C LYS A 543 37.82 30.48 22.40
N GLU A 544 38.01 31.33 23.41
CA GLU A 544 36.88 31.88 24.21
C GLU A 544 35.92 32.75 23.36
N LYS A 545 36.48 33.54 22.46
CA LYS A 545 35.69 34.37 21.52
C LYS A 545 34.90 33.51 20.53
N GLU A 546 35.50 32.44 19.98
CA GLU A 546 34.83 31.45 19.12
C GLU A 546 33.70 30.73 19.87
N LEU A 547 33.92 30.32 21.10
CA LEU A 547 32.93 29.65 21.96
C LEU A 547 31.69 30.56 22.20
N LYS A 548 31.91 31.85 22.47
CA LYS A 548 30.84 32.83 22.70
C LYS A 548 29.98 33.03 21.45
N ILE A 549 30.60 33.07 20.27
CA ILE A 549 29.91 33.17 18.97
C ILE A 549 29.07 31.91 18.69
N LEU A 550 29.63 30.71 18.89
CA LEU A 550 28.94 29.46 18.65
C LEU A 550 27.78 29.23 19.63
N ARG A 551 27.90 29.61 20.91
CA ARG A 551 26.80 29.58 21.88
C ARG A 551 25.63 30.47 21.46
N ASN A 552 25.92 31.68 20.97
CA ASN A 552 24.88 32.59 20.45
C ASN A 552 24.23 32.02 19.20
N LYS A 553 24.99 31.43 18.27
CA LYS A 553 24.47 30.79 17.07
C LYS A 553 23.57 29.58 17.40
N LEU A 554 23.95 28.78 18.38
CA LEU A 554 23.15 27.66 18.86
C LEU A 554 21.83 28.10 19.50
N LYS A 555 21.85 29.21 20.26
CA LYS A 555 20.67 29.79 20.89
C LYS A 555 19.66 30.32 19.84
N ASN A 556 20.16 30.86 18.73
CA ASN A 556 19.33 31.34 17.64
C ASN A 556 18.75 30.23 16.76
N LEU A 557 19.44 29.08 16.66
CA LEU A 557 18.94 27.89 15.94
C LEU A 557 17.92 27.09 16.74
N LYS A 558 17.87 27.26 18.08
CA LYS A 558 16.89 26.60 18.96
C LYS A 558 15.63 27.44 19.23
N LYS A 559 15.61 28.70 18.84
CA LYS A 559 14.42 29.54 18.73
C LYS A 559 13.76 29.36 17.34
#